data_2801d1e343e0da209699c71901bebb10
#
_entry.id   2801d1e343e0da209699c71901bebb10
#
_cell.length_a   1.000
_cell.length_b   1.000
_cell.length_c   1.000
_cell.angle_alpha   90.00
_cell.angle_beta   90.00
_cell.angle_gamma   90.00
#
_symmetry.space_group_name_H-M   'P 1'
#
loop_
_entity.id
_entity.type
_entity.pdbx_description
1 polymer ?
#
loop_
_entity_poly.entity_id
_entity_poly.type
_entity_poly.pdbx_seq_one_letter_code
_entity_poly.pdbx_strand_id
1 'polypeptide(L)'
;MYDEALGESTGLPGQRRRLAHAPVIGDDPPLLLQTAEHDGWQDWQVVPHFAGSRPDDRHLTLDATTGDIAFGPAVREADGTLRQYGMVAPKGAVIRARRYRTGGGRTGNVTRGAVRVLRTSIPYVSEVVNREAARGGVDGETVEEAKVRAPITLRAQERAVTLRDYEELARRAAPESARITCLEGDPDEHGAYAVRVLVVPQAVPDPGGWLRFEQLVPGDRLLDRITRHLDERRLIGTRLAVGPPYYQGVTVVATVHAFRGTDTDRVRRRAHDALYRHLDPLTGGAEGRGWPFGRPVQSGEVFAVLQRVPGVELVDEVVLHPADPLTG
;
A
#
# COMPACT_ATOMS: atom_id res chain seq x y z
N MET A 1 -13.22 3.67 16.69
CA MET A 1 -14.45 2.96 17.12
C MET A 1 -14.45 2.90 18.63
N TYR A 2 -15.63 3.00 19.24
CA TYR A 2 -15.78 3.03 20.70
C TYR A 2 -16.93 2.14 21.16
N ASP A 3 -16.74 1.48 22.29
CA ASP A 3 -17.75 0.68 23.02
C ASP A 3 -18.49 -0.36 22.16
N GLU A 4 -17.75 -1.08 21.31
CA GLU A 4 -18.32 -2.16 20.51
C GLU A 4 -18.53 -3.41 21.37
N ALA A 5 -19.77 -3.89 21.46
CA ALA A 5 -20.11 -5.11 22.17
C ALA A 5 -19.72 -6.35 21.35
N LEU A 6 -18.95 -7.26 21.94
CA LEU A 6 -18.49 -8.51 21.32
C LEU A 6 -19.23 -9.74 21.85
N GLY A 7 -20.31 -9.53 22.60
CA GLY A 7 -21.10 -10.58 23.22
C GLY A 7 -20.58 -11.02 24.60
N GLU A 8 -21.03 -12.18 25.04
CA GLU A 8 -20.68 -12.72 26.36
C GLU A 8 -19.63 -13.82 26.26
N SER A 9 -18.80 -13.93 27.29
CA SER A 9 -17.82 -15.00 27.40
C SER A 9 -18.51 -16.35 27.59
N THR A 10 -18.02 -17.36 26.89
CA THR A 10 -18.45 -18.74 27.05
C THR A 10 -17.87 -19.40 28.31
N GLY A 11 -16.85 -18.81 28.93
CA GLY A 11 -16.10 -19.41 30.03
C GLY A 11 -15.18 -20.56 29.58
N LEU A 12 -14.96 -20.72 28.28
CA LEU A 12 -14.10 -21.78 27.74
C LEU A 12 -12.76 -21.20 27.28
N PRO A 13 -11.65 -21.95 27.43
CA PRO A 13 -10.37 -21.57 26.87
C PRO A 13 -10.40 -21.43 25.35
N GLY A 14 -9.56 -20.54 24.81
CA GLY A 14 -9.40 -20.38 23.37
C GLY A 14 -10.61 -19.82 22.64
N GLN A 15 -11.57 -19.22 23.34
CA GLN A 15 -12.71 -18.58 22.69
C GLN A 15 -12.27 -17.44 21.76
N ARG A 16 -13.01 -17.25 20.67
CA ARG A 16 -12.72 -16.22 19.68
C ARG A 16 -13.84 -15.22 19.55
N ARG A 17 -13.50 -14.01 19.20
CA ARG A 17 -14.43 -12.92 18.85
C ARG A 17 -13.90 -12.20 17.62
N ARG A 18 -14.76 -11.46 16.95
CA ARG A 18 -14.37 -10.66 15.79
C ARG A 18 -14.89 -9.25 15.95
N LEU A 19 -14.03 -8.29 15.68
CA LEU A 19 -14.38 -6.88 15.57
C LEU A 19 -15.20 -6.65 14.30
N ALA A 20 -16.19 -5.77 14.39
CA ALA A 20 -17.04 -5.42 13.24
C ALA A 20 -16.29 -4.69 12.12
N HIS A 21 -15.18 -4.05 12.47
CA HIS A 21 -14.41 -3.26 11.53
C HIS A 21 -12.94 -3.68 11.51
N ALA A 22 -12.47 -4.09 10.35
CA ALA A 22 -11.09 -4.44 10.05
C ALA A 22 -10.65 -3.71 8.76
N PRO A 23 -9.35 -3.56 8.51
CA PRO A 23 -8.23 -3.87 9.39
C PRO A 23 -8.15 -2.95 10.61
N VAL A 24 -7.52 -3.46 11.68
CA VAL A 24 -7.29 -2.73 12.93
C VAL A 24 -5.90 -2.10 12.90
N ILE A 25 -5.81 -0.83 13.25
CA ILE A 25 -4.52 -0.12 13.37
C ILE A 25 -4.00 -0.33 14.79
N GLY A 26 -2.83 -1.00 14.90
CA GLY A 26 -2.39 -1.62 16.16
C GLY A 26 -1.64 -0.72 17.14
N ASP A 27 -0.98 0.35 16.71
CA ASP A 27 0.16 0.84 17.48
C ASP A 27 -0.10 2.04 18.40
N ASP A 28 -0.99 2.98 18.06
CA ASP A 28 -1.22 4.15 18.94
C ASP A 28 -2.56 4.84 18.63
N PRO A 29 -3.50 4.79 19.53
CA PRO A 29 -3.63 3.94 20.70
C PRO A 29 -4.01 2.50 20.33
N PRO A 30 -3.52 1.48 21.07
CA PRO A 30 -3.81 0.08 20.82
C PRO A 30 -5.28 -0.26 21.07
N LEU A 31 -5.70 -1.45 20.64
CA LEU A 31 -7.00 -2.01 21.04
C LEU A 31 -7.08 -2.09 22.57
N LEU A 32 -8.12 -1.48 23.14
CA LEU A 32 -8.48 -1.63 24.52
C LEU A 32 -9.73 -2.52 24.59
N LEU A 33 -9.54 -3.77 25.02
CA LEU A 33 -10.62 -4.72 25.23
C LEU A 33 -10.87 -4.89 26.72
N GLN A 34 -12.14 -5.02 27.09
CA GLN A 34 -12.58 -5.16 28.49
C GLN A 34 -13.60 -6.28 28.64
N THR A 35 -13.56 -6.94 29.82
CA THR A 35 -14.64 -7.83 30.28
C THR A 35 -15.30 -7.25 31.52
N ALA A 36 -16.64 -7.39 31.61
CA ALA A 36 -17.38 -7.03 32.80
C ALA A 36 -17.26 -8.17 33.80
N GLU A 37 -16.64 -7.93 34.94
CA GLU A 37 -16.49 -8.87 36.06
C GLU A 37 -17.17 -8.33 37.31
N HIS A 38 -17.16 -9.09 38.42
CA HIS A 38 -17.82 -8.69 39.65
C HIS A 38 -17.31 -7.34 40.18
N ASP A 39 -16.01 -7.07 39.99
CA ASP A 39 -15.31 -5.88 40.48
C ASP A 39 -15.29 -4.74 39.43
N GLY A 40 -16.11 -4.84 38.37
CA GLY A 40 -16.19 -3.86 37.30
C GLY A 40 -15.52 -4.31 36.00
N TRP A 41 -15.18 -3.34 35.17
CA TRP A 41 -14.53 -3.59 33.88
C TRP A 41 -13.05 -3.89 34.06
N GLN A 42 -12.60 -5.00 33.52
CA GLN A 42 -11.20 -5.45 33.55
C GLN A 42 -10.57 -5.36 32.17
N ASP A 43 -9.39 -4.74 32.10
CA ASP A 43 -8.64 -4.56 30.87
C ASP A 43 -7.88 -5.83 30.46
N TRP A 44 -7.84 -6.09 29.15
CA TRP A 44 -7.09 -7.17 28.54
C TRP A 44 -5.95 -6.62 27.71
N GLN A 45 -4.77 -7.24 27.82
CA GLN A 45 -3.58 -6.87 27.08
C GLN A 45 -3.46 -7.69 25.80
N VAL A 46 -3.23 -7.00 24.68
CA VAL A 46 -2.88 -7.65 23.41
C VAL A 46 -1.43 -8.11 23.45
N VAL A 47 -1.20 -9.38 23.20
CA VAL A 47 0.14 -9.99 23.10
C VAL A 47 0.33 -10.63 21.72
N PRO A 48 1.56 -10.73 21.20
CA PRO A 48 1.80 -11.33 19.88
C PRO A 48 1.54 -12.84 19.88
N HIS A 49 1.76 -13.51 21.01
CA HIS A 49 1.54 -14.94 21.20
C HIS A 49 1.42 -15.27 22.71
N PHE A 50 0.85 -16.43 23.02
CA PHE A 50 0.62 -16.85 24.41
C PHE A 50 1.79 -17.58 25.09
N ALA A 51 2.94 -17.78 24.43
CA ALA A 51 4.04 -18.60 24.94
C ALA A 51 4.54 -18.19 26.33
N GLY A 52 4.52 -16.89 26.65
CA GLY A 52 4.91 -16.36 27.96
C GLY A 52 3.74 -16.09 28.91
N SER A 53 2.50 -16.42 28.54
CA SER A 53 1.33 -16.09 29.34
C SER A 53 1.12 -17.10 30.47
N ARG A 54 0.85 -16.57 31.67
CA ARG A 54 0.45 -17.35 32.85
C ARG A 54 -1.06 -17.52 32.88
N PRO A 55 -1.60 -18.51 33.60
CA PRO A 55 -3.04 -18.73 33.69
C PRO A 55 -3.87 -17.54 34.20
N ASP A 56 -3.26 -16.65 34.98
CA ASP A 56 -3.92 -15.46 35.55
C ASP A 56 -3.74 -14.19 34.74
N ASP A 57 -2.97 -14.24 33.65
CA ASP A 57 -2.71 -13.07 32.82
C ASP A 57 -3.89 -12.81 31.89
N ARG A 58 -4.46 -11.60 31.92
CA ARG A 58 -5.52 -11.16 30.99
C ARG A 58 -4.92 -10.83 29.63
N HIS A 59 -4.50 -11.87 28.92
CA HIS A 59 -3.87 -11.75 27.60
C HIS A 59 -4.82 -12.24 26.51
N LEU A 60 -4.74 -11.57 25.36
CA LEU A 60 -5.41 -11.95 24.12
C LEU A 60 -4.48 -11.71 22.93
N THR A 61 -4.75 -12.38 21.83
CA THR A 61 -4.10 -12.09 20.54
C THR A 61 -5.09 -11.42 19.59
N LEU A 62 -4.61 -10.54 18.74
CA LEU A 62 -5.37 -9.85 17.71
C LEU A 62 -4.73 -10.11 16.34
N ASP A 63 -5.52 -10.62 15.41
CA ASP A 63 -5.19 -10.51 13.99
C ASP A 63 -5.70 -9.16 13.50
N ALA A 64 -4.79 -8.22 13.30
CA ALA A 64 -5.12 -6.87 12.89
C ALA A 64 -5.73 -6.81 11.47
N THR A 65 -5.44 -7.78 10.61
CA THR A 65 -5.95 -7.84 9.23
C THR A 65 -7.42 -8.24 9.20
N THR A 66 -7.79 -9.25 9.98
CA THR A 66 -9.15 -9.80 9.97
C THR A 66 -10.04 -9.24 11.09
N GLY A 67 -9.43 -8.65 12.13
CA GLY A 67 -10.11 -8.23 13.34
C GLY A 67 -10.44 -9.38 14.29
N ASP A 68 -9.87 -10.59 14.08
CA ASP A 68 -10.10 -11.74 14.93
C ASP A 68 -9.31 -11.61 16.23
N ILE A 69 -10.02 -11.79 17.34
CA ILE A 69 -9.49 -11.80 18.70
C ILE A 69 -9.56 -13.24 19.23
N ALA A 70 -8.44 -13.73 19.77
CA ALA A 70 -8.41 -15.02 20.45
C ALA A 70 -7.97 -14.86 21.90
N PHE A 71 -8.68 -15.49 22.80
CA PHE A 71 -8.32 -15.61 24.22
C PHE A 71 -7.42 -16.83 24.44
N GLY A 72 -6.75 -16.86 25.58
CA GLY A 72 -5.77 -17.87 25.93
C GLY A 72 -6.29 -19.32 25.81
N PRO A 73 -5.57 -20.19 25.09
CA PRO A 73 -5.97 -21.59 24.93
C PRO A 73 -5.53 -22.44 26.11
N ALA A 74 -6.19 -23.58 26.29
CA ALA A 74 -5.67 -24.69 27.06
C ALA A 74 -5.05 -25.72 26.11
N VAL A 75 -3.79 -26.04 26.30
CA VAL A 75 -3.03 -26.98 25.46
C VAL A 75 -2.65 -28.21 26.28
N ARG A 76 -2.82 -29.39 25.69
CA ARG A 76 -2.34 -30.63 26.29
C ARG A 76 -0.85 -30.78 26.00
N GLU A 77 -0.05 -30.80 27.03
CA GLU A 77 1.40 -31.00 26.95
C GLU A 77 1.76 -32.47 26.68
N ALA A 78 3.02 -32.71 26.33
CA ALA A 78 3.51 -34.04 25.98
C ALA A 78 3.39 -35.07 27.16
N ASP A 79 3.39 -34.58 28.39
CA ASP A 79 3.19 -35.40 29.62
C ASP A 79 1.70 -35.70 29.93
N GLY A 80 0.79 -35.20 29.06
CA GLY A 80 -0.65 -35.39 29.23
C GLY A 80 -1.32 -34.34 30.11
N THR A 81 -0.58 -33.45 30.76
CA THR A 81 -1.14 -32.36 31.57
C THR A 81 -1.81 -31.30 30.68
N LEU A 82 -2.82 -30.63 31.21
CA LEU A 82 -3.48 -29.52 30.53
C LEU A 82 -2.91 -28.19 31.06
N ARG A 83 -2.23 -27.45 30.20
CA ARG A 83 -1.68 -26.15 30.55
C ARG A 83 -2.55 -25.02 29.98
N GLN A 84 -2.95 -24.10 30.84
CA GLN A 84 -3.68 -22.91 30.48
C GLN A 84 -2.68 -21.76 30.14
N TYR A 85 -2.85 -21.14 28.98
CA TYR A 85 -2.05 -20.02 28.52
C TYR A 85 -2.91 -18.75 28.49
N GLY A 86 -2.78 -17.93 29.53
CA GLY A 86 -3.62 -16.75 29.75
C GLY A 86 -4.93 -17.07 30.44
N MET A 87 -5.53 -16.04 31.02
CA MET A 87 -6.76 -16.15 31.80
C MET A 87 -7.95 -16.53 30.90
N VAL A 88 -8.86 -17.32 31.46
CA VAL A 88 -10.17 -17.58 30.84
C VAL A 88 -11.13 -16.51 31.34
N ALA A 89 -11.74 -15.75 30.45
CA ALA A 89 -12.77 -14.78 30.83
C ALA A 89 -13.95 -15.48 31.48
N PRO A 90 -14.49 -15.00 32.62
CA PRO A 90 -15.58 -15.66 33.36
C PRO A 90 -16.80 -15.89 32.45
N LYS A 91 -17.47 -17.01 32.62
CA LYS A 91 -18.68 -17.34 31.87
C LYS A 91 -19.76 -16.27 32.09
N GLY A 92 -20.36 -15.80 31.00
CA GLY A 92 -21.38 -14.76 31.01
C GLY A 92 -20.83 -13.33 31.17
N ALA A 93 -19.51 -13.15 31.33
CA ALA A 93 -18.91 -11.81 31.35
C ALA A 93 -19.10 -11.13 30.00
N VAL A 94 -19.66 -9.91 30.00
CA VAL A 94 -19.81 -9.11 28.78
C VAL A 94 -18.43 -8.68 28.28
N ILE A 95 -18.15 -8.93 27.00
CA ILE A 95 -16.92 -8.57 26.34
C ILE A 95 -17.18 -7.33 25.48
N ARG A 96 -16.35 -6.29 25.59
CA ARG A 96 -16.42 -5.11 24.73
C ARG A 96 -15.04 -4.65 24.26
N ALA A 97 -14.98 -4.16 23.04
CA ALA A 97 -13.88 -3.34 22.61
C ALA A 97 -14.16 -1.87 22.99
N ARG A 98 -13.56 -1.41 24.09
CA ARG A 98 -13.74 -0.05 24.62
C ARG A 98 -13.29 0.98 23.61
N ARG A 99 -12.17 0.72 22.94
CA ARG A 99 -11.61 1.61 21.91
C ARG A 99 -10.67 0.83 21.00
N TYR A 100 -10.77 1.06 19.72
CA TYR A 100 -9.78 0.66 18.71
C TYR A 100 -9.84 1.59 17.49
N ARG A 101 -8.80 1.56 16.69
CA ARG A 101 -8.73 2.27 15.42
C ARG A 101 -8.85 1.29 14.28
N THR A 102 -9.57 1.70 13.26
CA THR A 102 -9.73 0.94 12.03
C THR A 102 -9.49 1.83 10.83
N GLY A 103 -9.06 1.26 9.75
CA GLY A 103 -8.74 1.97 8.52
C GLY A 103 -7.38 1.54 7.98
N GLY A 104 -6.77 2.37 7.18
CA GLY A 104 -5.55 2.01 6.45
C GLY A 104 -5.91 1.41 5.09
N GLY A 105 -4.96 0.67 4.51
CA GLY A 105 -5.09 0.17 3.17
C GLY A 105 -5.06 1.27 2.10
N ARG A 106 -5.12 0.89 0.84
CA ARG A 106 -5.12 1.82 -0.30
C ARG A 106 -6.35 2.73 -0.33
N THR A 107 -7.46 2.30 0.26
CA THR A 107 -8.68 3.10 0.35
C THR A 107 -8.52 4.36 1.21
N GLY A 108 -7.54 4.37 2.11
CA GLY A 108 -7.16 5.56 2.89
C GLY A 108 -6.39 6.62 2.10
N ASN A 109 -5.88 6.28 0.92
CA ASN A 109 -5.18 7.21 0.04
C ASN A 109 -6.20 8.04 -0.72
N VAL A 110 -6.49 9.23 -0.22
CA VAL A 110 -7.47 10.14 -0.82
C VAL A 110 -6.79 11.39 -1.38
N THR A 111 -7.32 11.93 -2.46
CA THR A 111 -6.80 13.14 -3.10
C THR A 111 -7.00 14.37 -2.21
N ARG A 112 -6.24 15.42 -2.51
CA ARG A 112 -6.47 16.75 -1.94
C ARG A 112 -7.93 17.17 -2.17
N GLY A 113 -8.57 17.69 -1.13
CA GLY A 113 -9.95 18.19 -1.21
C GLY A 113 -11.02 17.09 -1.26
N ALA A 114 -10.68 15.81 -1.05
CA ALA A 114 -11.66 14.73 -1.04
C ALA A 114 -12.46 14.66 0.27
N VAL A 115 -11.85 15.04 1.40
CA VAL A 115 -12.50 15.04 2.71
C VAL A 115 -13.23 16.38 2.89
N ARG A 116 -14.56 16.35 2.79
CA ARG A 116 -15.41 17.58 2.81
C ARG A 116 -16.59 17.49 3.76
N VAL A 117 -16.81 16.35 4.40
CA VAL A 117 -18.02 16.13 5.21
C VAL A 117 -17.67 16.09 6.68
N LEU A 118 -18.29 16.97 7.46
CA LEU A 118 -18.33 16.89 8.91
C LEU A 118 -19.44 15.92 9.33
N ARG A 119 -19.08 14.86 10.06
CA ARG A 119 -20.08 13.91 10.59
C ARG A 119 -20.86 14.46 11.78
N THR A 120 -20.25 15.38 12.51
CA THR A 120 -20.87 16.06 13.66
C THR A 120 -20.76 17.55 13.46
N SER A 121 -21.80 18.30 13.83
CA SER A 121 -21.76 19.76 13.83
C SER A 121 -20.75 20.25 14.85
N ILE A 122 -19.83 21.10 14.42
CA ILE A 122 -18.88 21.79 15.29
C ILE A 122 -19.20 23.28 15.23
N PRO A 123 -19.47 23.93 16.36
CA PRO A 123 -19.77 25.36 16.37
C PRO A 123 -18.68 26.17 15.66
N TYR A 124 -19.10 27.14 14.84
CA TYR A 124 -18.21 28.04 14.07
C TYR A 124 -17.37 27.38 12.97
N VAL A 125 -17.59 26.08 12.63
CA VAL A 125 -16.96 25.40 11.50
C VAL A 125 -18.00 25.18 10.41
N SER A 126 -17.85 25.88 9.27
CA SER A 126 -18.77 25.78 8.12
C SER A 126 -18.38 24.69 7.14
N GLU A 127 -17.08 24.46 6.97
CA GLU A 127 -16.57 23.44 6.07
C GLU A 127 -15.24 22.85 6.55
N VAL A 128 -14.89 21.70 6.02
CA VAL A 128 -13.61 21.03 6.25
C VAL A 128 -13.04 20.56 4.92
N VAL A 129 -11.73 20.64 4.77
CA VAL A 129 -11.03 20.14 3.59
C VAL A 129 -9.64 19.63 3.96
N ASN A 130 -9.23 18.50 3.39
CA ASN A 130 -7.83 18.11 3.49
C ASN A 130 -6.99 18.90 2.47
N ARG A 131 -5.99 19.61 2.96
CA ARG A 131 -5.12 20.45 2.14
C ARG A 131 -4.12 19.64 1.32
N GLU A 132 -3.78 18.45 1.77
CA GLU A 132 -2.86 17.52 1.14
C GLU A 132 -3.54 16.19 0.87
N ALA A 133 -3.03 15.46 -0.13
CA ALA A 133 -3.46 14.10 -0.39
C ALA A 133 -2.97 13.18 0.74
N ALA A 134 -3.82 12.25 1.18
CA ALA A 134 -3.40 11.17 2.07
C ALA A 134 -2.63 10.12 1.27
N ARG A 135 -1.47 9.68 1.79
CA ARG A 135 -0.57 8.71 1.17
C ARG A 135 -0.10 7.69 2.20
N GLY A 136 0.47 6.56 1.73
CA GLY A 136 1.07 5.55 2.61
C GLY A 136 0.13 4.43 3.03
N GLY A 137 -1.14 4.45 2.57
CA GLY A 137 -2.04 3.32 2.79
C GLY A 137 -1.64 2.13 1.91
N VAL A 138 -1.49 0.94 2.53
CA VAL A 138 -1.11 -0.31 1.88
C VAL A 138 -2.08 -1.40 2.32
N ASP A 139 -2.55 -2.19 1.37
CA ASP A 139 -3.37 -3.36 1.69
C ASP A 139 -2.50 -4.50 2.23
N GLY A 140 -3.09 -5.42 2.98
CA GLY A 140 -2.38 -6.60 3.45
C GLY A 140 -1.88 -7.47 2.29
N GLU A 141 -0.73 -8.11 2.48
CA GLU A 141 -0.15 -9.04 1.51
C GLU A 141 -1.09 -10.24 1.29
N THR A 142 -1.31 -10.60 0.03
CA THR A 142 -2.06 -11.79 -0.32
C THR A 142 -1.20 -13.06 -0.20
N VAL A 143 -1.84 -14.23 -0.12
CA VAL A 143 -1.14 -15.52 -0.08
C VAL A 143 -0.29 -15.74 -1.34
N GLU A 144 -0.77 -15.30 -2.51
CA GLU A 144 -0.03 -15.43 -3.77
C GLU A 144 1.21 -14.53 -3.79
N GLU A 145 1.11 -13.32 -3.28
CA GLU A 145 2.28 -12.43 -3.11
C GLU A 145 3.28 -13.02 -2.10
N ALA A 146 2.80 -13.56 -0.98
CA ALA A 146 3.65 -14.24 0.00
C ALA A 146 4.39 -15.45 -0.58
N LYS A 147 3.73 -16.25 -1.43
CA LYS A 147 4.37 -17.38 -2.13
C LYS A 147 5.50 -16.94 -3.06
N VAL A 148 5.38 -15.80 -3.70
CA VAL A 148 6.43 -15.24 -4.56
C VAL A 148 7.58 -14.69 -3.72
N ARG A 149 7.25 -13.99 -2.64
CA ARG A 149 8.22 -13.33 -1.75
C ARG A 149 9.02 -14.31 -0.88
N ALA A 150 8.37 -15.32 -0.30
CA ALA A 150 8.99 -16.21 0.69
C ALA A 150 10.27 -16.90 0.21
N PRO A 151 10.34 -17.49 -1.02
CA PRO A 151 11.56 -18.08 -1.52
C PRO A 151 12.71 -17.09 -1.66
N ILE A 152 12.40 -15.85 -2.07
CA ILE A 152 13.41 -14.77 -2.21
C ILE A 152 13.96 -14.42 -0.83
N THR A 153 13.08 -14.24 0.13
CA THR A 153 13.44 -13.95 1.53
C THR A 153 14.35 -15.00 2.12
N LEU A 154 14.00 -16.29 1.93
CA LEU A 154 14.79 -17.40 2.46
C LEU A 154 16.16 -17.51 1.79
N ARG A 155 16.27 -17.18 0.49
CA ARG A 155 17.55 -17.20 -0.23
C ARG A 155 18.45 -16.02 0.13
N ALA A 156 17.89 -14.83 0.20
CA ALA A 156 18.64 -13.61 0.46
C ALA A 156 19.17 -13.52 1.91
N GLN A 157 18.59 -14.28 2.85
CA GLN A 157 18.95 -14.20 4.28
C GLN A 157 19.08 -12.77 4.80
N GLU A 158 18.19 -11.89 4.30
CA GLU A 158 18.19 -10.44 4.57
C GLU A 158 19.46 -9.69 4.09
N ARG A 159 20.19 -10.23 3.14
CA ARG A 159 21.31 -9.56 2.48
C ARG A 159 20.94 -9.14 1.06
N ALA A 160 21.36 -7.96 0.67
CA ALA A 160 21.23 -7.44 -0.68
C ALA A 160 22.47 -7.80 -1.51
N VAL A 161 22.38 -8.84 -2.34
CA VAL A 161 23.45 -9.33 -3.21
C VAL A 161 23.10 -9.14 -4.68
N THR A 162 21.89 -9.54 -5.09
CA THR A 162 21.39 -9.38 -6.46
C THR A 162 20.46 -8.17 -6.56
N LEU A 163 20.26 -7.63 -7.76
CA LEU A 163 19.29 -6.55 -8.00
C LEU A 163 17.89 -6.92 -7.46
N ARG A 164 17.52 -8.19 -7.57
CA ARG A 164 16.24 -8.69 -7.07
C ARG A 164 16.15 -8.66 -5.54
N ASP A 165 17.25 -8.90 -4.83
CA ASP A 165 17.29 -8.77 -3.37
C ASP A 165 17.11 -7.31 -2.96
N TYR A 166 17.76 -6.37 -3.68
CA TYR A 166 17.58 -4.94 -3.46
C TYR A 166 16.12 -4.52 -3.69
N GLU A 167 15.47 -4.99 -4.76
CA GLU A 167 14.05 -4.69 -5.02
C GLU A 167 13.15 -5.20 -3.90
N GLU A 168 13.33 -6.44 -3.48
CA GLU A 168 12.51 -7.06 -2.44
C GLU A 168 12.69 -6.37 -1.08
N LEU A 169 13.95 -6.09 -0.69
CA LEU A 169 14.25 -5.38 0.55
C LEU A 169 13.75 -3.93 0.52
N ALA A 170 13.88 -3.24 -0.61
CA ALA A 170 13.35 -1.90 -0.79
C ALA A 170 11.81 -1.89 -0.71
N ARG A 171 11.14 -2.87 -1.30
CA ARG A 171 9.69 -3.02 -1.23
C ARG A 171 9.19 -3.30 0.19
N ARG A 172 9.95 -4.07 0.98
CA ARG A 172 9.66 -4.27 2.41
C ARG A 172 9.83 -3.01 3.23
N ALA A 173 10.87 -2.22 2.95
CA ALA A 173 11.09 -0.95 3.63
C ALA A 173 10.00 0.08 3.29
N ALA A 174 9.42 -0.01 2.09
CA ALA A 174 8.47 0.95 1.56
C ALA A 174 7.33 0.27 0.78
N PRO A 175 6.48 -0.51 1.44
CA PRO A 175 5.38 -1.23 0.80
C PRO A 175 4.32 -0.31 0.19
N GLU A 176 4.27 0.95 0.61
CA GLU A 176 3.43 2.00 0.04
C GLU A 176 3.91 2.54 -1.31
N SER A 177 5.07 2.13 -1.80
CA SER A 177 5.54 2.51 -3.12
C SER A 177 4.75 1.79 -4.21
N ALA A 178 4.37 2.51 -5.26
CA ALA A 178 3.67 1.90 -6.38
C ALA A 178 4.57 0.96 -7.17
N ARG A 179 5.82 1.41 -7.41
CA ARG A 179 6.81 0.63 -8.16
C ARG A 179 8.20 0.86 -7.61
N ILE A 180 8.96 -0.19 -7.52
CA ILE A 180 10.39 -0.16 -7.22
C ILE A 180 11.08 -1.06 -8.23
N THR A 181 12.18 -0.58 -8.81
CA THR A 181 13.06 -1.39 -9.64
C THR A 181 14.52 -1.04 -9.35
N CYS A 182 15.39 -2.02 -9.51
CA CYS A 182 16.82 -1.84 -9.32
C CYS A 182 17.56 -2.05 -10.63
N LEU A 183 18.52 -1.16 -10.89
CA LEU A 183 19.37 -1.22 -12.07
C LEU A 183 20.83 -1.23 -11.62
N GLU A 184 21.70 -1.78 -12.45
CA GLU A 184 23.14 -1.56 -12.32
C GLU A 184 23.41 -0.06 -12.51
N GLY A 185 24.14 0.53 -11.57
CA GLY A 185 24.62 1.89 -11.70
C GLY A 185 25.96 1.92 -12.41
N ASP A 186 26.33 3.10 -12.90
CA ASP A 186 27.65 3.28 -13.48
C ASP A 186 28.72 3.03 -12.41
N PRO A 187 29.75 2.22 -12.70
CA PRO A 187 30.89 2.03 -11.81
C PRO A 187 31.57 3.40 -11.60
N ASP A 188 32.10 3.59 -10.37
CA ASP A 188 32.92 4.77 -10.11
C ASP A 188 34.30 4.66 -10.76
N GLU A 189 35.13 5.70 -10.59
CA GLU A 189 36.50 5.73 -11.09
C GLU A 189 37.37 4.58 -10.56
N HIS A 190 36.93 3.91 -9.49
CA HIS A 190 37.61 2.78 -8.87
C HIS A 190 36.96 1.42 -9.23
N GLY A 191 35.94 1.41 -10.13
CA GLY A 191 35.26 0.20 -10.57
C GLY A 191 34.33 -0.43 -9.53
N ALA A 192 33.94 0.31 -8.48
CA ALA A 192 33.03 -0.21 -7.47
C ALA A 192 31.64 -0.47 -8.08
N TYR A 193 31.06 -1.64 -7.78
CA TYR A 193 29.72 -1.99 -8.20
C TYR A 193 28.71 -1.03 -7.59
N ALA A 194 27.85 -0.47 -8.41
CA ALA A 194 26.80 0.45 -8.00
C ALA A 194 25.42 -0.11 -8.28
N VAL A 195 24.47 0.14 -7.38
CA VAL A 195 23.07 -0.19 -7.54
C VAL A 195 22.24 1.10 -7.47
N ARG A 196 21.40 1.30 -8.49
CA ARG A 196 20.41 2.36 -8.50
C ARG A 196 19.04 1.79 -8.22
N VAL A 197 18.40 2.27 -7.15
CA VAL A 197 17.05 1.90 -6.76
C VAL A 197 16.12 3.03 -7.18
N LEU A 198 15.26 2.75 -8.16
CA LEU A 198 14.28 3.67 -8.70
C LEU A 198 12.95 3.47 -7.99
N VAL A 199 12.45 4.53 -7.38
CA VAL A 199 11.24 4.50 -6.55
C VAL A 199 10.16 5.39 -7.16
N VAL A 200 9.00 4.81 -7.45
CA VAL A 200 7.79 5.54 -7.85
C VAL A 200 6.78 5.46 -6.71
N PRO A 201 6.39 6.58 -6.11
CA PRO A 201 5.43 6.58 -5.01
C PRO A 201 4.03 6.23 -5.53
N GLN A 202 3.18 5.72 -4.63
CA GLN A 202 1.76 5.63 -4.91
C GLN A 202 1.18 7.02 -5.10
N ALA A 203 0.50 7.24 -6.21
CA ALA A 203 -0.19 8.48 -6.50
C ALA A 203 -1.66 8.21 -6.82
N VAL A 204 -2.51 9.17 -6.48
CA VAL A 204 -3.94 9.14 -6.81
C VAL A 204 -4.17 10.19 -7.90
N PRO A 205 -4.73 9.81 -9.05
CA PRO A 205 -5.02 10.76 -10.11
C PRO A 205 -5.94 11.89 -9.62
N ASP A 206 -5.77 13.08 -10.21
CA ASP A 206 -6.68 14.19 -10.02
C ASP A 206 -8.12 13.84 -10.50
N PRO A 207 -9.13 14.64 -10.19
CA PRO A 207 -10.51 14.41 -10.65
C PRO A 207 -10.66 14.25 -12.17
N GLY A 208 -9.70 14.73 -12.96
CA GLY A 208 -9.59 14.51 -14.40
C GLY A 208 -9.05 13.15 -14.80
N GLY A 209 -8.62 12.32 -13.84
CA GLY A 209 -8.05 11.00 -14.10
C GLY A 209 -6.57 11.01 -14.49
N TRP A 210 -5.87 12.14 -14.35
CA TRP A 210 -4.49 12.31 -14.76
C TRP A 210 -3.57 12.47 -13.56
N LEU A 211 -2.33 11.96 -13.70
CA LEU A 211 -1.26 12.14 -12.73
C LEU A 211 -0.43 13.36 -13.11
N ARG A 212 -0.14 14.20 -12.12
CA ARG A 212 0.84 15.28 -12.30
C ARG A 212 2.24 14.79 -11.97
N PHE A 213 3.24 15.39 -12.59
CA PHE A 213 4.64 15.02 -12.40
C PHE A 213 5.06 15.05 -10.92
N GLU A 214 4.65 16.07 -10.18
CA GLU A 214 4.98 16.23 -8.76
C GLU A 214 4.44 15.07 -7.88
N GLN A 215 3.39 14.39 -8.35
CA GLN A 215 2.83 13.23 -7.65
C GLN A 215 3.68 11.97 -7.82
N LEU A 216 4.56 11.95 -8.83
CA LEU A 216 5.46 10.84 -9.15
C LEU A 216 6.83 10.98 -8.50
N VAL A 217 7.10 12.09 -7.82
CA VAL A 217 8.35 12.33 -7.10
C VAL A 217 8.21 11.81 -5.67
N PRO A 218 9.04 10.84 -5.25
CA PRO A 218 9.03 10.35 -3.88
C PRO A 218 9.54 11.40 -2.90
N GLY A 219 8.94 11.49 -1.72
CA GLY A 219 9.42 12.39 -0.67
C GLY A 219 10.69 11.88 0.02
N ASP A 220 11.51 12.79 0.53
CA ASP A 220 12.81 12.50 1.17
C ASP A 220 12.71 11.43 2.26
N ARG A 221 11.69 11.48 3.10
CA ARG A 221 11.48 10.48 4.18
C ARG A 221 11.33 9.05 3.67
N LEU A 222 10.72 8.87 2.50
CA LEU A 222 10.56 7.57 1.86
C LEU A 222 11.92 7.07 1.37
N LEU A 223 12.67 7.94 0.69
CA LEU A 223 14.00 7.63 0.17
C LEU A 223 14.98 7.31 1.30
N ASP A 224 15.00 8.10 2.37
CA ASP A 224 15.85 7.89 3.55
C ASP A 224 15.55 6.56 4.25
N ARG A 225 14.28 6.17 4.34
CA ARG A 225 13.89 4.90 4.93
C ARG A 225 14.39 3.71 4.12
N ILE A 226 14.24 3.76 2.79
CA ILE A 226 14.73 2.72 1.88
C ILE A 226 16.26 2.67 1.95
N THR A 227 16.92 3.82 1.85
CA THR A 227 18.40 3.91 1.88
C THR A 227 18.95 3.28 3.16
N ARG A 228 18.43 3.67 4.32
CA ARG A 228 18.88 3.15 5.62
C ARG A 228 18.66 1.65 5.74
N HIS A 229 17.52 1.14 5.29
CA HIS A 229 17.22 -0.29 5.31
C HIS A 229 18.16 -1.11 4.44
N LEU A 230 18.50 -0.60 3.25
CA LEU A 230 19.40 -1.25 2.31
C LEU A 230 20.88 -1.12 2.72
N ASP A 231 21.29 0.00 3.30
CA ASP A 231 22.67 0.23 3.75
C ASP A 231 23.13 -0.79 4.79
N GLU A 232 22.24 -1.20 5.69
CA GLU A 232 22.52 -2.24 6.69
C GLU A 232 22.69 -3.64 6.08
N ARG A 233 22.25 -3.85 4.83
CA ARG A 233 22.09 -5.17 4.20
C ARG A 233 22.91 -5.35 2.92
N ARG A 234 23.42 -4.27 2.34
CA ARG A 234 24.26 -4.31 1.15
C ARG A 234 25.64 -4.89 1.40
N LEU A 235 26.29 -5.39 0.36
CA LEU A 235 27.67 -5.83 0.44
C LEU A 235 28.60 -4.65 0.65
N ILE A 236 29.68 -4.88 1.37
CA ILE A 236 30.77 -3.89 1.56
C ILE A 236 31.34 -3.57 0.18
N GLY A 237 31.51 -2.27 -0.10
CA GLY A 237 32.03 -1.79 -1.40
C GLY A 237 30.95 -1.54 -2.46
N THR A 238 29.69 -1.99 -2.27
CA THR A 238 28.59 -1.63 -3.17
C THR A 238 28.13 -0.20 -2.90
N ARG A 239 28.05 0.62 -3.93
CA ARG A 239 27.45 1.97 -3.84
C ARG A 239 25.95 1.88 -4.06
N LEU A 240 25.20 2.67 -3.33
CA LEU A 240 23.76 2.71 -3.38
C LEU A 240 23.28 4.12 -3.75
N ALA A 241 22.44 4.22 -4.76
CA ALA A 241 21.74 5.45 -5.11
C ALA A 241 20.23 5.18 -5.14
N VAL A 242 19.47 5.80 -4.23
CA VAL A 242 18.01 5.67 -4.14
C VAL A 242 17.38 6.97 -4.57
N GLY A 243 16.46 6.93 -5.53
CA GLY A 243 15.82 8.13 -6.04
C GLY A 243 14.66 7.85 -6.99
N PRO A 244 14.04 8.91 -7.54
CA PRO A 244 13.05 8.77 -8.59
C PRO A 244 13.68 8.26 -9.88
N PRO A 245 12.91 7.59 -10.76
CA PRO A 245 13.34 7.39 -12.14
C PRO A 245 13.47 8.74 -12.87
N TYR A 246 14.27 8.76 -13.92
CA TYR A 246 14.26 9.88 -14.83
C TYR A 246 13.01 9.79 -15.71
N TYR A 247 12.15 10.79 -15.63
CA TYR A 247 10.95 10.88 -16.45
C TYR A 247 11.23 11.74 -17.69
N GLN A 248 10.81 11.25 -18.83
CA GLN A 248 10.84 12.01 -20.08
C GLN A 248 9.41 12.25 -20.54
N GLY A 249 9.05 13.50 -20.77
CA GLY A 249 7.77 13.85 -21.37
C GLY A 249 7.75 13.47 -22.86
N VAL A 250 6.56 13.16 -23.37
CA VAL A 250 6.34 12.87 -24.78
C VAL A 250 5.17 13.72 -25.28
N THR A 251 5.41 14.56 -26.26
CA THR A 251 4.37 15.26 -27.03
C THR A 251 3.93 14.40 -28.19
N VAL A 252 2.63 14.13 -28.28
CA VAL A 252 2.03 13.37 -29.36
C VAL A 252 1.31 14.35 -30.30
N VAL A 253 1.75 14.40 -31.56
CA VAL A 253 1.06 15.10 -32.64
C VAL A 253 0.45 14.06 -33.56
N ALA A 254 -0.88 14.08 -33.73
CA ALA A 254 -1.58 13.11 -34.55
C ALA A 254 -2.72 13.74 -35.34
N THR A 255 -2.88 13.32 -36.59
CA THR A 255 -4.02 13.64 -37.43
C THR A 255 -5.02 12.49 -37.36
N VAL A 256 -6.22 12.81 -36.88
CA VAL A 256 -7.29 11.80 -36.64
C VAL A 256 -8.56 12.23 -37.37
N HIS A 257 -9.07 11.34 -38.19
CA HIS A 257 -10.35 11.50 -38.88
C HIS A 257 -11.47 10.82 -38.09
N ALA A 258 -12.53 11.56 -37.79
CA ALA A 258 -13.70 11.01 -37.08
C ALA A 258 -14.81 10.64 -38.09
N PHE A 259 -15.61 9.64 -37.74
CA PHE A 259 -16.81 9.29 -38.55
C PHE A 259 -17.73 10.49 -38.71
N ARG A 260 -18.38 10.58 -39.89
CA ARG A 260 -19.35 11.64 -40.17
C ARG A 260 -20.45 11.70 -39.11
N GLY A 261 -20.75 12.90 -38.61
CA GLY A 261 -21.77 13.12 -37.61
C GLY A 261 -21.33 12.85 -36.18
N THR A 262 -20.08 12.50 -35.95
CA THR A 262 -19.53 12.34 -34.61
C THR A 262 -19.06 13.69 -34.04
N ASP A 263 -19.31 13.92 -32.74
CA ASP A 263 -18.79 15.07 -32.02
C ASP A 263 -17.25 14.97 -31.90
N THR A 264 -16.54 15.81 -32.63
CA THR A 264 -15.08 15.83 -32.73
C THR A 264 -14.43 16.17 -31.39
N ASP A 265 -15.04 17.03 -30.56
CA ASP A 265 -14.52 17.36 -29.23
C ASP A 265 -14.61 16.17 -28.29
N ARG A 266 -15.65 15.38 -28.41
CA ARG A 266 -15.77 14.14 -27.66
C ARG A 266 -14.74 13.09 -28.07
N VAL A 267 -14.47 12.97 -29.38
CA VAL A 267 -13.42 12.07 -29.89
C VAL A 267 -12.05 12.52 -29.38
N ARG A 268 -11.77 13.83 -29.44
CA ARG A 268 -10.52 14.40 -28.96
C ARG A 268 -10.31 14.09 -27.48
N ARG A 269 -11.29 14.34 -26.60
CA ARG A 269 -11.18 14.02 -25.18
C ARG A 269 -10.92 12.52 -24.94
N ARG A 270 -11.63 11.64 -25.66
CA ARG A 270 -11.41 10.19 -25.55
C ARG A 270 -10.02 9.77 -26.02
N ALA A 271 -9.49 10.41 -27.05
CA ALA A 271 -8.13 10.14 -27.53
C ALA A 271 -7.10 10.54 -26.48
N HIS A 272 -7.23 11.73 -25.88
CA HIS A 272 -6.40 12.14 -24.75
C HIS A 272 -6.46 11.14 -23.59
N ASP A 273 -7.64 10.78 -23.13
CA ASP A 273 -7.83 9.82 -22.04
C ASP A 273 -7.24 8.44 -22.36
N ALA A 274 -7.30 8.00 -23.61
CA ALA A 274 -6.73 6.73 -24.04
C ALA A 274 -5.20 6.77 -24.02
N LEU A 275 -4.59 7.87 -24.48
CA LEU A 275 -3.15 8.06 -24.46
C LEU A 275 -2.61 8.17 -23.04
N TYR A 276 -3.25 8.98 -22.18
CA TYR A 276 -2.85 9.10 -20.77
C TYR A 276 -2.92 7.77 -20.05
N ARG A 277 -4.01 6.99 -20.24
CA ARG A 277 -4.11 5.65 -19.65
C ARG A 277 -3.08 4.68 -20.18
N HIS A 278 -2.76 4.75 -21.47
CA HIS A 278 -1.76 3.85 -22.07
C HIS A 278 -0.34 4.16 -21.58
N LEU A 279 0.00 5.42 -21.44
CA LEU A 279 1.32 5.89 -21.01
C LEU A 279 1.46 6.07 -19.50
N ASP A 280 0.40 5.81 -18.73
CA ASP A 280 0.40 5.97 -17.28
C ASP A 280 1.54 5.16 -16.63
N PRO A 281 2.42 5.81 -15.84
CA PRO A 281 3.57 5.15 -15.23
C PRO A 281 3.20 4.15 -14.13
N LEU A 282 1.96 4.17 -13.61
CA LEU A 282 1.50 3.30 -12.54
C LEU A 282 0.61 2.14 -13.03
N THR A 283 -0.25 2.42 -14.01
CA THR A 283 -1.30 1.49 -14.46
C THR A 283 -1.32 1.28 -15.97
N GLY A 284 -0.50 2.01 -16.73
CA GLY A 284 -0.44 1.91 -18.18
C GLY A 284 0.36 0.70 -18.69
N GLY A 285 0.72 0.78 -19.96
CA GLY A 285 1.41 -0.30 -20.67
C GLY A 285 0.49 -1.46 -21.04
N ALA A 286 1.03 -2.41 -21.81
CA ALA A 286 0.27 -3.55 -22.32
C ALA A 286 -0.24 -4.48 -21.21
N GLU A 287 0.45 -4.53 -20.08
CA GLU A 287 0.15 -5.43 -18.95
C GLU A 287 -0.66 -4.73 -17.84
N GLY A 288 -0.95 -3.43 -17.96
CA GLY A 288 -1.68 -2.67 -16.93
C GLY A 288 -0.91 -2.48 -15.62
N ARG A 289 0.43 -2.66 -15.63
CA ARG A 289 1.31 -2.53 -14.46
C ARG A 289 2.23 -1.32 -14.52
N GLY A 290 1.84 -0.31 -15.30
CA GLY A 290 2.58 0.91 -15.58
C GLY A 290 3.51 0.76 -16.78
N TRP A 291 3.79 1.89 -17.44
CA TRP A 291 4.73 1.90 -18.55
C TRP A 291 6.09 1.34 -18.13
N PRO A 292 6.68 0.38 -18.88
CA PRO A 292 7.94 -0.25 -18.48
C PRO A 292 9.10 0.75 -18.39
N PHE A 293 9.95 0.58 -17.37
CA PHE A 293 11.16 1.38 -17.23
C PHE A 293 12.09 1.20 -18.42
N GLY A 294 12.66 2.30 -18.92
CA GLY A 294 13.61 2.30 -20.03
C GLY A 294 13.02 1.97 -21.39
N ARG A 295 11.73 1.70 -21.51
CA ARG A 295 11.09 1.41 -22.78
C ARG A 295 10.71 2.68 -23.51
N PRO A 296 11.22 2.92 -24.75
CA PRO A 296 10.82 4.06 -25.55
C PRO A 296 9.37 3.91 -26.02
N VAL A 297 8.66 5.02 -26.15
CA VAL A 297 7.33 5.08 -26.76
C VAL A 297 7.47 4.98 -28.27
N GLN A 298 6.73 4.07 -28.91
CA GLN A 298 6.73 3.87 -30.34
C GLN A 298 5.52 4.54 -30.98
N SER A 299 5.70 5.22 -32.14
CA SER A 299 4.59 5.86 -32.86
C SER A 299 3.52 4.85 -33.28
N GLY A 300 3.91 3.63 -33.64
CA GLY A 300 2.97 2.54 -33.97
C GLY A 300 2.06 2.12 -32.82
N GLU A 301 2.55 2.16 -31.57
CA GLU A 301 1.73 1.85 -30.39
C GLU A 301 0.71 2.96 -30.13
N VAL A 302 1.14 4.22 -30.25
CA VAL A 302 0.26 5.39 -30.16
C VAL A 302 -0.80 5.36 -31.23
N PHE A 303 -0.42 5.04 -32.47
CA PHE A 303 -1.33 4.83 -33.59
C PHE A 303 -2.39 3.77 -33.25
N ALA A 304 -1.97 2.60 -32.76
CA ALA A 304 -2.89 1.51 -32.40
C ALA A 304 -3.84 1.89 -31.27
N VAL A 305 -3.41 2.70 -30.30
CA VAL A 305 -4.24 3.21 -29.22
C VAL A 305 -5.29 4.18 -29.77
N LEU A 306 -4.89 5.13 -30.60
CA LEU A 306 -5.79 6.12 -31.19
C LEU A 306 -6.83 5.49 -32.13
N GLN A 307 -6.40 4.51 -32.94
CA GLN A 307 -7.31 3.81 -33.86
C GLN A 307 -8.43 3.03 -33.14
N ARG A 308 -8.22 2.64 -31.87
CA ARG A 308 -9.24 1.96 -31.06
C ARG A 308 -10.21 2.91 -30.36
N VAL A 309 -10.01 4.22 -30.45
CA VAL A 309 -10.88 5.19 -29.79
C VAL A 309 -12.25 5.21 -30.48
N PRO A 310 -13.35 5.03 -29.74
CA PRO A 310 -14.70 5.07 -30.33
C PRO A 310 -15.00 6.41 -30.97
N GLY A 311 -15.33 6.38 -32.25
CA GLY A 311 -15.61 7.57 -33.09
C GLY A 311 -14.47 7.94 -34.04
N VAL A 312 -13.31 7.29 -33.93
CA VAL A 312 -12.19 7.43 -34.87
C VAL A 312 -12.45 6.51 -36.05
N GLU A 313 -12.42 7.09 -37.26
CA GLU A 313 -12.49 6.38 -38.54
C GLU A 313 -11.07 5.98 -39.00
N LEU A 314 -10.15 6.93 -38.98
CA LEU A 314 -8.78 6.74 -39.45
C LEU A 314 -7.82 7.63 -38.66
N VAL A 315 -6.68 7.05 -38.31
CA VAL A 315 -5.49 7.82 -37.90
C VAL A 315 -4.57 7.92 -39.10
N ASP A 316 -4.21 9.12 -39.48
CA ASP A 316 -3.37 9.36 -40.70
C ASP A 316 -1.90 9.43 -40.34
N GLU A 317 -1.54 10.30 -39.42
CA GLU A 317 -0.17 10.52 -39.02
C GLU A 317 0.00 10.57 -37.50
N VAL A 318 1.10 10.01 -36.98
CA VAL A 318 1.52 10.11 -35.59
C VAL A 318 3.00 10.47 -35.51
N VAL A 319 3.30 11.62 -34.95
CA VAL A 319 4.67 12.10 -34.69
C VAL A 319 4.87 12.26 -33.19
N LEU A 320 6.00 11.79 -32.70
CA LEU A 320 6.39 11.89 -31.29
C LEU A 320 7.57 12.86 -31.15
N HIS A 321 7.44 13.78 -30.22
CA HIS A 321 8.54 14.70 -29.86
C HIS A 321 8.88 14.53 -28.39
N PRO A 322 10.17 14.59 -28.00
CA PRO A 322 10.53 14.67 -26.60
C PRO A 322 10.00 16.00 -26.02
N ALA A 323 9.53 15.93 -24.79
CA ALA A 323 9.02 17.06 -24.04
C ALA A 323 9.65 17.10 -22.65
N ASP A 324 9.70 18.28 -22.07
CA ASP A 324 10.05 18.44 -20.66
C ASP A 324 8.84 18.00 -19.80
N PRO A 325 9.05 17.11 -18.80
CA PRO A 325 7.94 16.64 -18.00
C PRO A 325 7.30 17.70 -17.09
N LEU A 326 7.95 18.86 -16.91
CA LEU A 326 7.48 19.98 -16.09
C LEU A 326 6.78 21.06 -16.92
N THR A 327 7.32 21.35 -18.10
CA THR A 327 6.85 22.49 -18.93
C THR A 327 6.06 22.05 -20.17
N GLY A 328 6.14 20.80 -20.56
CA GLY A 328 5.47 20.23 -21.73
C GLY A 328 6.27 20.29 -23.02
#